data_a6d9027e3ef6f1ce39c36d1f9ecfe315
#
_entry.id   a6d9027e3ef6f1ce39c36d1f9ecfe315
#
_cell.length_a   1.000
_cell.length_b   1.000
_cell.length_c   1.000
_cell.angle_alpha   90.00
_cell.angle_beta   90.00
_cell.angle_gamma   90.00
#
_symmetry.space_group_name_H-M   'P 1'
#
loop_
_entity.id
_entity.type
_entity.pdbx_description
1 polymer ?
#
loop_
_entity_poly.entity_id
_entity_poly.type
_entity_poly.pdbx_seq_one_letter_code
_entity_poly.pdbx_strand_id
1 'polypeptide(L)'
;MFNVIDQYNSFVENNFIKKNVDQIKFLKQANNVWSSYSKTKLFFKDKIFEGIYLYGQVGTGKTFLLNLFYQNSKIGKKIHFNNLMNEIHDQVKNSDNKELAIENYVKNLSRDFKIIFIDELHIFNIVDALIIKKIF
;
A
#
# COMPACT_ATOMS: atom_id res chain seq x y z
N MET A 1 18.57 2.53 -9.34
CA MET A 1 17.40 2.66 -8.46
C MET A 1 16.47 3.61 -9.19
N PHE A 2 15.37 3.12 -9.76
CA PHE A 2 14.41 3.99 -10.49
C PHE A 2 13.78 4.95 -9.48
N ASN A 3 13.92 6.24 -9.70
CA ASN A 3 13.34 7.25 -8.85
C ASN A 3 11.89 7.50 -9.33
N VAL A 4 10.91 7.21 -8.51
CA VAL A 4 9.48 7.40 -8.81
C VAL A 4 9.20 8.86 -9.25
N ILE A 5 9.95 9.81 -8.71
CA ILE A 5 9.86 11.24 -9.07
C ILE A 5 10.34 11.48 -10.51
N ASP A 6 11.41 10.84 -10.94
CA ASP A 6 11.92 10.98 -12.31
C ASP A 6 10.93 10.39 -13.32
N GLN A 7 10.31 9.27 -12.98
CA GLN A 7 9.25 8.68 -13.80
C GLN A 7 8.02 9.61 -13.90
N TYR A 8 7.60 10.21 -12.78
CA TYR A 8 6.52 11.20 -12.80
C TYR A 8 6.87 12.41 -13.69
N ASN A 9 8.09 12.93 -13.56
CA ASN A 9 8.54 14.06 -14.39
C ASN A 9 8.55 13.69 -15.87
N SER A 10 8.98 12.49 -16.24
CA SER A 10 8.91 12.01 -17.62
C SER A 10 7.48 11.99 -18.17
N PHE A 11 6.48 11.60 -17.37
CA PHE A 11 5.08 11.69 -17.80
C PHE A 11 4.61 13.13 -18.03
N VAL A 12 5.09 14.08 -17.21
CA VAL A 12 4.80 15.52 -17.40
C VAL A 12 5.48 16.06 -18.65
N GLU A 13 6.76 15.78 -18.86
CA GLU A 13 7.57 16.22 -20.00
C GLU A 13 7.02 15.72 -21.34
N ASN A 14 6.52 14.48 -21.35
CA ASN A 14 5.88 13.88 -22.52
C ASN A 14 4.39 14.27 -22.66
N ASN A 15 3.89 15.20 -21.87
CA ASN A 15 2.49 15.69 -21.89
C ASN A 15 1.42 14.62 -21.65
N PHE A 16 1.77 13.47 -21.03
CA PHE A 16 0.78 12.46 -20.65
C PHE A 16 -0.07 12.90 -19.45
N ILE A 17 0.50 13.73 -18.56
CA ILE A 17 -0.18 14.31 -17.40
C ILE A 17 0.21 15.78 -17.23
N LYS A 18 -0.68 16.55 -16.59
CA LYS A 18 -0.35 17.91 -16.14
C LYS A 18 0.38 17.85 -14.80
N LYS A 19 1.39 18.70 -14.65
CA LYS A 19 2.13 18.85 -13.39
C LYS A 19 1.18 19.28 -12.28
N ASN A 20 1.23 18.56 -11.15
CA ASN A 20 0.42 18.83 -9.97
C ASN A 20 1.32 18.91 -8.72
N VAL A 21 1.24 20.03 -8.01
CA VAL A 21 2.09 20.33 -6.85
C VAL A 21 1.82 19.38 -5.69
N ASP A 22 0.55 19.04 -5.44
CA ASP A 22 0.17 18.13 -4.35
C ASP A 22 0.64 16.70 -4.62
N GLN A 23 0.56 16.25 -5.88
CA GLN A 23 1.11 14.96 -6.28
C GLN A 23 2.63 14.90 -6.07
N ILE A 24 3.35 15.96 -6.43
CA ILE A 24 4.81 16.03 -6.21
C ILE A 24 5.15 16.03 -4.73
N LYS A 25 4.40 16.76 -3.91
CA LYS A 25 4.58 16.78 -2.45
C LYS A 25 4.39 15.39 -1.86
N PHE A 26 3.33 14.70 -2.26
CA PHE A 26 3.07 13.32 -1.87
C PHE A 26 4.21 12.38 -2.29
N LEU A 27 4.65 12.45 -3.56
CA LEU A 27 5.73 11.62 -4.08
C LEU A 27 7.03 11.78 -3.28
N LYS A 28 7.37 13.00 -2.89
CA LYS A 28 8.55 13.28 -2.06
C LYS A 28 8.44 12.63 -0.68
N GLN A 29 7.29 12.78 -0.02
CA GLN A 29 7.04 12.18 1.29
C GLN A 29 7.06 10.65 1.22
N ALA A 30 6.34 10.06 0.28
CA ALA A 30 6.28 8.63 0.09
C ALA A 30 7.64 8.03 -0.30
N ASN A 31 8.43 8.73 -1.11
CA ASN A 31 9.78 8.28 -1.47
C ASN A 31 10.74 8.26 -0.26
N ASN A 32 10.57 9.16 0.70
CA ASN A 32 11.33 9.15 1.95
C ASN A 32 11.01 7.89 2.79
N VAL A 33 9.72 7.58 2.96
CA VAL A 33 9.29 6.35 3.64
C VAL A 33 9.81 5.13 2.90
N TRP A 34 9.64 5.07 1.57
CA TRP A 34 10.13 3.99 0.73
C TRP A 34 11.64 3.76 0.84
N SER A 35 12.43 4.84 0.81
CA SER A 35 13.89 4.74 0.91
C SER A 35 14.35 4.26 2.29
N SER A 36 13.60 4.53 3.34
CA SER A 36 13.88 4.03 4.69
C SER A 36 13.72 2.52 4.78
N TYR A 37 12.73 1.93 4.09
CA TYR A 37 12.53 0.47 4.01
C TYR A 37 13.66 -0.23 3.24
N SER A 38 14.14 0.37 2.16
CA SER A 38 15.16 -0.26 1.31
C SER A 38 16.55 -0.29 1.95
N LYS A 39 16.86 0.66 2.84
CA LYS A 39 18.17 0.80 3.49
C LYS A 39 18.32 -0.03 4.77
N THR A 40 17.25 -0.56 5.35
CA THR A 40 17.27 -1.11 6.71
C THR A 40 17.40 -2.63 6.78
N LYS A 41 18.25 -3.24 5.96
CA LYS A 41 18.49 -4.69 6.05
C LYS A 41 19.38 -5.15 7.20
N LEU A 42 20.05 -4.29 7.96
CA LEU A 42 21.17 -4.73 8.79
C LEU A 42 21.14 -4.48 10.31
N PHE A 43 20.38 -3.53 10.88
CA PHE A 43 20.67 -3.17 12.27
C PHE A 43 19.54 -2.79 13.24
N PHE A 44 18.24 -2.87 12.92
CA PHE A 44 17.20 -2.44 13.86
C PHE A 44 16.08 -3.45 14.06
N LYS A 45 15.98 -3.95 15.30
CA LYS A 45 14.97 -4.90 15.78
C LYS A 45 13.58 -4.27 16.04
N ASP A 46 13.51 -2.94 16.19
CA ASP A 46 12.30 -2.22 16.63
C ASP A 46 11.93 -1.09 15.66
N LYS A 47 11.60 -1.41 14.40
CA LYS A 47 11.04 -0.40 13.50
C LYS A 47 9.52 -0.40 13.59
N ILE A 48 8.98 0.75 13.98
CA ILE A 48 7.59 1.10 13.76
C ILE A 48 7.38 1.11 12.23
N PHE A 49 6.52 0.22 11.76
CA PHE A 49 6.15 0.19 10.36
C PHE A 49 5.21 1.37 10.09
N GLU A 50 5.66 2.33 9.31
CA GLU A 50 4.83 3.45 8.89
C GLU A 50 4.09 3.09 7.62
N GLY A 51 2.76 3.21 7.64
CA GLY A 51 1.92 3.15 6.45
C GLY A 51 1.74 4.55 5.85
N ILE A 52 1.41 4.62 4.57
CA ILE A 52 1.02 5.87 3.91
C ILE A 52 -0.43 5.76 3.48
N TYR A 53 -1.26 6.68 3.95
CA TYR A 53 -2.64 6.80 3.52
C TYR A 53 -2.81 8.01 2.59
N LEU A 54 -3.14 7.71 1.32
CA LEU A 54 -3.40 8.72 0.31
C LEU A 54 -4.91 8.92 0.14
N TYR A 55 -5.40 10.09 0.49
CA TYR A 55 -6.81 10.46 0.37
C TYR A 55 -7.01 11.70 -0.51
N GLY A 56 -8.22 11.90 -0.98
CA GLY A 56 -8.59 13.04 -1.83
C GLY A 56 -9.79 12.72 -2.73
N GLN A 57 -10.25 13.71 -3.46
CA GLN A 57 -11.41 13.59 -4.36
C GLN A 57 -11.16 12.61 -5.51
N VAL A 58 -12.24 12.14 -6.13
CA VAL A 58 -12.17 11.31 -7.34
C VAL A 58 -11.48 12.11 -8.45
N GLY A 59 -10.66 11.41 -9.25
CA GLY A 59 -9.96 12.05 -10.38
C GLY A 59 -8.65 12.77 -10.02
N THR A 60 -8.23 12.81 -8.77
CA THR A 60 -6.97 13.46 -8.35
C THR A 60 -5.70 12.64 -8.65
N GLY A 61 -5.84 11.46 -9.27
CA GLY A 61 -4.71 10.62 -9.68
C GLY A 61 -4.16 9.69 -8.60
N LYS A 62 -4.93 9.38 -7.53
CA LYS A 62 -4.47 8.49 -6.45
C LYS A 62 -3.98 7.15 -6.94
N THR A 63 -4.80 6.45 -7.74
CA THR A 63 -4.45 5.16 -8.34
C THR A 63 -3.24 5.25 -9.28
N PHE A 64 -3.07 6.35 -10.01
CA PHE A 64 -1.89 6.61 -10.81
C PHE A 64 -0.62 6.67 -9.94
N LEU A 65 -0.66 7.46 -8.86
CA LEU A 65 0.47 7.57 -7.92
C LEU A 65 0.80 6.22 -7.26
N LEU A 66 -0.22 5.48 -6.83
CA LEU A 66 -0.05 4.14 -6.25
C LEU A 66 0.59 3.18 -7.26
N ASN A 67 0.18 3.25 -8.53
CA ASN A 67 0.76 2.43 -9.60
C ASN A 67 2.22 2.78 -9.88
N LEU A 68 2.62 4.05 -9.80
CA LEU A 68 4.03 4.45 -9.94
C LEU A 68 4.91 3.78 -8.88
N PHE A 69 4.45 3.75 -7.62
CA PHE A 69 5.18 3.05 -6.56
C PHE A 69 5.17 1.53 -6.74
N TYR A 70 4.03 0.95 -7.08
CA TYR A 70 3.89 -0.49 -7.27
C TYR A 70 4.80 -1.00 -8.40
N GLN A 71 4.80 -0.34 -9.56
CA GLN A 71 5.63 -0.74 -10.72
C GLN A 71 7.14 -0.68 -10.43
N ASN A 72 7.54 0.20 -9.50
CA ASN A 72 8.92 0.31 -9.06
C ASN A 72 9.26 -0.63 -7.89
N SER A 73 8.26 -1.38 -7.37
CA SER A 73 8.44 -2.34 -6.29
C SER A 73 8.59 -3.76 -6.81
N LYS A 74 9.76 -4.37 -6.53
CA LYS A 74 9.98 -5.80 -6.81
C LYS A 74 9.44 -6.73 -5.71
N ILE A 75 9.00 -6.16 -4.58
CA ILE A 75 8.67 -6.87 -3.34
C ILE A 75 7.29 -6.49 -2.81
N GLY A 76 6.49 -5.83 -3.63
CA GLY A 76 5.16 -5.37 -3.29
C GLY A 76 4.05 -6.20 -3.93
N LYS A 77 2.92 -6.33 -3.24
CA LYS A 77 1.65 -6.82 -3.79
C LYS A 77 0.67 -5.65 -3.88
N LYS A 78 0.05 -5.48 -5.05
CA LYS A 78 -1.10 -4.58 -5.20
C LYS A 78 -2.39 -5.40 -5.11
N ILE A 79 -3.33 -4.93 -4.32
CA ILE A 79 -4.63 -5.57 -4.14
C ILE A 79 -5.72 -4.49 -4.00
N HIS A 80 -6.91 -4.73 -4.55
CA HIS A 80 -8.09 -3.92 -4.26
C HIS A 80 -8.63 -4.28 -2.88
N PHE A 81 -9.11 -3.28 -2.16
CA PHE A 81 -9.61 -3.45 -0.81
C PHE A 81 -10.69 -4.54 -0.71
N ASN A 82 -11.66 -4.56 -1.63
CA ASN A 82 -12.71 -5.57 -1.64
C ASN A 82 -12.15 -6.99 -1.82
N ASN A 83 -11.13 -7.17 -2.65
CA ASN A 83 -10.50 -8.49 -2.84
C ASN A 83 -9.76 -8.91 -1.57
N LEU A 84 -9.05 -7.99 -0.91
CA LEU A 84 -8.40 -8.23 0.37
C LEU A 84 -9.43 -8.70 1.42
N MET A 85 -10.56 -8.01 1.53
CA MET A 85 -11.62 -8.37 2.49
C MET A 85 -12.23 -9.74 2.14
N ASN A 86 -12.49 -10.03 0.87
CA ASN A 86 -13.02 -11.33 0.45
C ASN A 86 -12.03 -12.47 0.79
N GLU A 87 -10.74 -12.30 0.51
CA GLU A 87 -9.72 -13.29 0.87
C GLU A 87 -9.70 -13.56 2.39
N ILE A 88 -9.82 -12.52 3.21
CA ILE A 88 -9.84 -12.63 4.67
C ILE A 88 -11.15 -13.28 5.15
N HIS A 89 -12.30 -12.85 4.63
CA HIS A 89 -13.58 -13.43 5.01
C HIS A 89 -13.66 -14.93 4.69
N ASP A 90 -13.10 -15.36 3.57
CA ASP A 90 -13.03 -16.78 3.22
C ASP A 90 -12.15 -17.58 4.20
N GLN A 91 -11.02 -17.03 4.64
CA GLN A 91 -10.19 -17.66 5.67
C GLN A 91 -10.93 -17.74 7.02
N VAL A 92 -11.63 -16.67 7.40
CA VAL A 92 -12.41 -16.60 8.65
C VAL A 92 -13.58 -17.56 8.66
N LYS A 93 -14.29 -17.73 7.52
CA LYS A 93 -15.42 -18.67 7.40
C LYS A 93 -14.98 -20.14 7.60
N ASN A 94 -13.78 -20.47 7.16
CA ASN A 94 -13.26 -21.83 7.19
C ASN A 94 -12.46 -22.14 8.47
N SER A 95 -12.50 -21.29 9.49
CA SER A 95 -11.73 -21.41 10.72
C SER A 95 -12.61 -21.36 11.96
N ASP A 96 -12.38 -22.25 12.91
CA ASP A 96 -12.99 -22.21 14.23
C ASP A 96 -12.53 -21.01 15.07
N ASN A 97 -11.27 -20.57 14.82
CA ASN A 97 -10.71 -19.39 15.48
C ASN A 97 -10.49 -18.26 14.47
N LYS A 98 -11.43 -17.32 14.46
CA LYS A 98 -11.48 -16.18 13.54
C LYS A 98 -10.25 -15.25 13.68
N GLU A 99 -9.79 -15.04 14.91
CA GLU A 99 -8.64 -14.18 15.17
C GLU A 99 -7.36 -14.78 14.62
N LEU A 100 -7.13 -16.05 14.90
CA LEU A 100 -5.99 -16.81 14.40
C LEU A 100 -5.98 -16.87 12.87
N ALA A 101 -7.17 -16.97 12.24
CA ALA A 101 -7.28 -16.96 10.78
C ALA A 101 -6.78 -15.64 10.17
N ILE A 102 -7.16 -14.51 10.76
CA ILE A 102 -6.69 -13.18 10.31
C ILE A 102 -5.18 -13.06 10.51
N GLU A 103 -4.68 -13.44 11.68
CA GLU A 103 -3.24 -13.37 11.99
C GLU A 103 -2.41 -14.23 11.02
N ASN A 104 -2.87 -15.46 10.74
CA ASN A 104 -2.21 -16.36 9.80
C ASN A 104 -2.22 -15.79 8.37
N TYR A 105 -3.34 -15.21 7.94
CA TYR A 105 -3.43 -14.54 6.64
C TYR A 105 -2.39 -13.39 6.53
N VAL A 106 -2.34 -12.51 7.52
CA VAL A 106 -1.39 -11.38 7.56
C VAL A 106 0.05 -11.89 7.58
N LYS A 107 0.33 -12.92 8.38
CA LYS A 107 1.66 -13.54 8.48
C LYS A 107 2.11 -14.13 7.14
N ASN A 108 1.23 -14.83 6.43
CA ASN A 108 1.53 -15.37 5.11
C ASN A 108 1.78 -14.24 4.11
N LEU A 109 0.93 -13.22 4.10
CA LEU A 109 1.08 -12.06 3.24
C LEU A 109 2.41 -11.32 3.48
N SER A 110 2.81 -11.14 4.74
CA SER A 110 4.06 -10.48 5.13
C SER A 110 5.31 -11.31 4.86
N ARG A 111 5.17 -12.64 4.79
CA ARG A 111 6.27 -13.53 4.37
C ARG A 111 6.59 -13.37 2.89
N ASP A 112 5.55 -13.27 2.07
CA ASP A 112 5.69 -13.25 0.62
C ASP A 112 5.95 -11.84 0.08
N PHE A 113 5.41 -10.81 0.73
CA PHE A 113 5.51 -9.42 0.30
C PHE A 113 5.97 -8.50 1.43
N LYS A 114 6.85 -7.56 1.11
CA LYS A 114 7.34 -6.57 2.08
C LYS A 114 6.49 -5.31 2.14
N ILE A 115 5.72 -5.06 1.09
CA ILE A 115 4.86 -3.89 0.96
C ILE A 115 3.55 -4.32 0.31
N ILE A 116 2.45 -3.84 0.88
CA ILE A 116 1.12 -4.04 0.34
C ILE A 116 0.57 -2.69 -0.12
N PHE A 117 0.16 -2.64 -1.37
CA PHE A 117 -0.50 -1.49 -1.99
C PHE A 117 -1.99 -1.78 -2.06
N ILE A 118 -2.78 -1.12 -1.23
CA ILE A 118 -4.23 -1.28 -1.19
C ILE A 118 -4.86 -0.13 -1.98
N ASP A 119 -5.56 -0.47 -3.04
CA ASP A 119 -6.32 0.48 -3.85
C ASP A 119 -7.80 0.46 -3.46
N GLU A 120 -8.47 1.60 -3.63
CA GLU A 120 -9.91 1.77 -3.38
C GLU A 120 -10.33 1.36 -1.96
N LEU A 121 -9.60 1.86 -0.94
CA LEU A 121 -9.92 1.59 0.45
C LEU A 121 -11.22 2.30 0.85
N HIS A 122 -12.33 1.57 0.78
CA HIS A 122 -13.65 2.02 1.18
C HIS A 122 -14.25 1.04 2.20
N ILE A 123 -14.33 1.46 3.45
CA ILE A 123 -14.89 0.66 4.54
C ILE A 123 -16.40 0.91 4.62
N PHE A 124 -17.21 -0.07 4.24
CA PHE A 124 -18.67 0.05 4.21
C PHE A 124 -19.35 -0.56 5.43
N ASN A 125 -18.69 -1.43 6.17
CA ASN A 125 -19.28 -2.11 7.31
C ASN A 125 -18.31 -2.19 8.50
N ILE A 126 -18.87 -2.44 9.68
CA ILE A 126 -18.11 -2.47 10.93
C ILE A 126 -17.15 -3.67 11.02
N VAL A 127 -17.48 -4.78 10.35
CA VAL A 127 -16.64 -5.99 10.37
C VAL A 127 -15.34 -5.73 9.63
N ASP A 128 -15.41 -5.11 8.45
CA ASP A 128 -14.22 -4.72 7.68
C ASP A 128 -13.37 -3.70 8.46
N ALA A 129 -14.01 -2.74 9.16
CA ALA A 129 -13.32 -1.80 10.02
C ALA A 129 -12.53 -2.50 11.14
N LEU A 130 -13.12 -3.51 11.79
CA LEU A 130 -12.47 -4.28 12.84
C LEU A 130 -11.32 -5.14 12.31
N ILE A 131 -11.47 -5.73 11.13
CA ILE A 131 -10.42 -6.49 10.46
C ILE A 131 -9.25 -5.56 10.13
N ILE A 132 -9.52 -4.41 9.52
CA ILE A 132 -8.49 -3.44 9.16
C ILE A 132 -7.75 -2.92 10.39
N LYS A 133 -8.47 -2.60 11.48
CA LYS A 133 -7.83 -2.23 12.76
C LYS A 133 -6.88 -3.30 13.30
N LYS A 134 -7.10 -4.57 12.96
CA LYS A 134 -6.28 -5.68 13.43
C LYS A 134 -5.06 -5.91 12.53
N ILE A 135 -5.13 -5.49 11.27
CA ILE A 135 -4.06 -5.61 10.29
C ILE A 135 -3.04 -4.47 10.42
N PHE A 136 -3.52 -3.27 10.74
CA PHE A 136 -2.72 -2.05 10.90
C PHE A 136 -2.56 -1.66 12.36
#